data_a6fec4f13375c3ab113ff17d73a680e6
#
_entry.id   a6fec4f13375c3ab113ff17d73a680e6
#
_cell.length_a   1.000
_cell.length_b   1.000
_cell.length_c   1.000
_cell.angle_alpha   90.00
_cell.angle_beta   90.00
_cell.angle_gamma   90.00
#
_symmetry.space_group_name_H-M   'P 1'
#
loop_
_entity.id
_entity.type
_entity.pdbx_description
1 polymer ?
#
loop_
_entity_poly.entity_id
_entity_poly.type
_entity_poly.pdbx_seq_one_letter_code
_entity_poly.pdbx_strand_id
1 'polypeptide(L)'
;MSGRARRPFASPEGLRETLDYEFLRVVPPMRAPDVVKKSELAWKEGGFAPGGWLEVDKATLQRRRCKNVFGIGDINGTPRGKTAATVKKAAPVVAHNLTQVIARREPDARFDGYTSYPLIVREGSAMLIEFDYDGKLTPSLPMIDPLQQSYLAWLMEVRMLKPAYVSVLKGRV
;
A
#
# COMPACT_ATOMS: atom_id res chain seq x y z
N MET A 1 -24.81 -30.74 -3.31
CA MET A 1 -23.94 -30.96 -4.49
C MET A 1 -22.71 -30.06 -4.38
N SER A 2 -21.58 -30.58 -3.91
CA SER A 2 -20.33 -29.81 -3.85
C SER A 2 -19.69 -29.78 -5.24
N GLY A 3 -19.82 -28.69 -5.94
CA GLY A 3 -19.13 -28.49 -7.21
C GLY A 3 -17.65 -28.23 -6.97
N ARG A 4 -16.78 -29.19 -7.23
CA ARG A 4 -15.34 -28.96 -7.30
C ARG A 4 -15.05 -28.03 -8.46
N ALA A 5 -14.56 -26.83 -8.17
CA ALA A 5 -14.10 -25.91 -9.21
C ALA A 5 -12.62 -26.19 -9.52
N ARG A 6 -12.27 -26.25 -10.81
CA ARG A 6 -10.88 -26.43 -11.26
C ARG A 6 -10.41 -25.14 -11.91
N ARG A 7 -9.24 -24.65 -11.52
CA ARG A 7 -8.59 -23.53 -12.22
C ARG A 7 -7.14 -23.85 -12.55
N PRO A 8 -6.70 -23.57 -13.78
CA PRO A 8 -5.30 -23.70 -14.13
C PRO A 8 -4.47 -22.64 -13.42
N PHE A 9 -3.40 -23.03 -12.79
CA PHE A 9 -2.38 -22.16 -12.21
C PHE A 9 -1.14 -22.19 -13.11
N ALA A 10 -0.57 -21.04 -13.43
CA ALA A 10 0.68 -20.95 -14.15
C ALA A 10 1.82 -20.74 -13.15
N SER A 11 2.74 -21.70 -13.06
CA SER A 11 3.98 -21.54 -12.30
C SER A 11 4.90 -20.52 -12.98
N PRO A 12 5.93 -19.97 -12.28
CA PRO A 12 6.93 -19.10 -12.88
C PRO A 12 7.65 -19.73 -14.09
N GLU A 13 7.66 -21.06 -14.17
CA GLU A 13 8.28 -21.85 -15.24
C GLU A 13 7.33 -22.09 -16.45
N GLY A 14 6.15 -21.50 -16.44
CA GLY A 14 5.17 -21.64 -17.52
C GLY A 14 4.39 -22.96 -17.53
N LEU A 15 4.62 -23.85 -16.57
CA LEU A 15 3.84 -25.07 -16.39
C LEU A 15 2.43 -24.72 -15.91
N ARG A 16 1.41 -25.32 -16.55
CA ARG A 16 0.03 -25.22 -16.12
C ARG A 16 -0.31 -26.40 -15.23
N GLU A 17 -0.56 -26.10 -13.97
CA GLU A 17 -1.04 -27.08 -13.01
C GLU A 17 -2.51 -26.85 -12.71
N THR A 18 -3.27 -27.93 -12.54
CA THR A 18 -4.68 -27.86 -12.14
C THR A 18 -4.80 -28.37 -10.70
N LEU A 19 -5.21 -27.51 -9.80
CA LEU A 19 -5.43 -27.84 -8.41
C LEU A 19 -6.93 -27.97 -8.12
N ASP A 20 -7.31 -29.06 -7.46
CA ASP A 20 -8.65 -29.21 -6.89
C ASP A 20 -8.69 -28.51 -5.53
N TYR A 21 -9.75 -27.76 -5.25
CA TYR A 21 -9.92 -27.07 -3.97
C TYR A 21 -11.38 -27.05 -3.53
N GLU A 22 -11.61 -27.10 -2.24
CA GLU A 22 -12.93 -26.91 -1.64
C GLU A 22 -13.20 -25.45 -1.28
N PHE A 23 -12.14 -24.71 -0.93
CA PHE A 23 -12.17 -23.27 -0.66
C PHE A 23 -10.99 -22.57 -1.32
N LEU A 24 -11.26 -21.51 -2.07
CA LEU A 24 -10.24 -20.72 -2.74
C LEU A 24 -10.29 -19.26 -2.30
N ARG A 25 -9.21 -18.77 -1.69
CA ARG A 25 -8.99 -17.34 -1.45
C ARG A 25 -8.03 -16.80 -2.48
N VAL A 26 -8.50 -15.89 -3.33
CA VAL A 26 -7.68 -15.26 -4.38
C VAL A 26 -7.62 -13.76 -4.17
N VAL A 27 -6.42 -13.21 -4.23
CA VAL A 27 -6.20 -11.76 -4.30
C VAL A 27 -5.78 -11.45 -5.73
N PRO A 28 -6.67 -10.92 -6.58
CA PRO A 28 -6.31 -10.57 -7.95
C PRO A 28 -5.32 -9.41 -7.97
N PRO A 29 -4.49 -9.28 -9.03
CA PRO A 29 -3.63 -8.12 -9.19
C PRO A 29 -4.43 -6.82 -9.17
N MET A 30 -4.01 -5.90 -8.33
CA MET A 30 -4.62 -4.57 -8.25
C MET A 30 -4.35 -3.77 -9.52
N ARG A 31 -5.30 -2.91 -9.88
CA ARG A 31 -5.18 -1.94 -10.97
C ARG A 31 -5.76 -0.60 -10.51
N ALA A 32 -5.29 0.49 -11.11
CA ALA A 32 -5.91 1.78 -10.89
C ALA A 32 -7.34 1.82 -11.45
N PRO A 33 -8.23 2.65 -10.89
CA PRO A 33 -9.55 2.90 -11.45
C PRO A 33 -9.47 3.35 -12.91
N ASP A 34 -10.45 2.98 -13.71
CA ASP A 34 -10.50 3.29 -15.15
C ASP A 34 -10.38 4.78 -15.46
N VAL A 35 -10.93 5.63 -14.61
CA VAL A 35 -10.84 7.09 -14.76
C VAL A 35 -9.38 7.57 -14.74
N VAL A 36 -8.51 6.96 -13.94
CA VAL A 36 -7.08 7.29 -13.92
C VAL A 36 -6.35 6.60 -15.05
N LYS A 37 -6.60 5.31 -15.23
CA LYS A 37 -5.95 4.50 -16.28
C LYS A 37 -6.15 5.07 -17.69
N LYS A 38 -7.34 5.59 -17.98
CA LYS A 38 -7.70 6.19 -19.27
C LYS A 38 -7.30 7.65 -19.42
N SER A 39 -6.84 8.27 -18.33
CA SER A 39 -6.42 9.67 -18.32
C SER A 39 -4.95 9.85 -18.69
N GLU A 40 -4.54 11.09 -18.87
CA GLU A 40 -3.13 11.47 -19.04
C GLU A 40 -2.35 11.40 -17.71
N LEU A 41 -3.02 11.18 -16.60
CA LEU A 41 -2.41 11.11 -15.27
C LEU A 41 -1.66 9.81 -15.04
N ALA A 42 -2.03 8.74 -15.78
CA ALA A 42 -1.42 7.43 -15.63
C ALA A 42 0.02 7.39 -16.17
N TRP A 43 0.83 6.50 -15.60
CA TRP A 43 2.08 6.07 -16.20
C TRP A 43 1.83 5.57 -17.62
N LYS A 44 2.62 6.06 -18.56
CA LYS A 44 2.54 5.62 -19.98
C LYS A 44 3.55 4.52 -20.28
N GLU A 45 4.64 4.46 -19.51
CA GLU A 45 5.76 3.54 -19.71
C GLU A 45 6.24 2.96 -18.38
N GLY A 46 7.03 1.89 -18.45
CA GLY A 46 7.63 1.24 -17.28
C GLY A 46 6.67 0.32 -16.52
N GLY A 47 7.14 -0.19 -15.37
CA GLY A 47 6.48 -1.27 -14.62
C GLY A 47 5.09 -0.92 -14.05
N PHE A 48 4.75 0.35 -13.93
CA PHE A 48 3.46 0.80 -13.39
C PHE A 48 2.41 1.05 -14.48
N ALA A 49 2.82 1.19 -15.74
CA ALA A 49 1.93 1.47 -16.87
C ALA A 49 0.85 0.38 -17.09
N PRO A 50 1.15 -0.93 -17.02
CA PRO A 50 0.12 -1.97 -17.23
C PRO A 50 -1.03 -1.90 -16.23
N GLY A 51 -0.76 -1.46 -14.99
CA GLY A 51 -1.76 -1.25 -13.95
C GLY A 51 -2.55 0.05 -14.09
N GLY A 52 -2.10 0.97 -14.94
CA GLY A 52 -2.71 2.28 -15.13
C GLY A 52 -2.59 3.22 -13.93
N TRP A 53 -1.55 3.02 -13.10
CA TRP A 53 -1.33 3.80 -11.89
C TRP A 53 -0.97 5.25 -12.18
N LEU A 54 -1.32 6.15 -11.25
CA LEU A 54 -0.96 7.57 -11.30
C LEU A 54 0.56 7.72 -11.35
N GLU A 55 1.05 8.51 -12.32
CA GLU A 55 2.46 8.85 -12.42
C GLU A 55 2.85 9.87 -11.35
N VAL A 56 3.70 9.44 -10.42
CA VAL A 56 4.26 10.31 -9.37
C VAL A 56 5.75 10.03 -9.17
N ASP A 57 6.47 11.02 -8.70
CA ASP A 57 7.76 10.82 -8.09
C ASP A 57 7.59 10.11 -6.74
N LYS A 58 8.33 9.03 -6.50
CA LYS A 58 8.14 8.17 -5.32
C LYS A 58 8.44 8.85 -4.00
N ALA A 59 9.29 9.87 -4.02
CA ALA A 59 9.70 10.58 -2.81
C ALA A 59 8.83 11.81 -2.52
N THR A 60 8.58 12.65 -3.52
CA THR A 60 7.77 13.88 -3.33
C THR A 60 6.28 13.63 -3.44
N LEU A 61 5.88 12.51 -4.04
CA LEU A 61 4.50 12.15 -4.40
C LEU A 61 3.84 13.16 -5.37
N GLN A 62 4.65 14.03 -5.97
CA GLN A 62 4.24 14.98 -7.01
C GLN A 62 4.25 14.31 -8.38
N ARG A 63 3.30 14.64 -9.23
CA ARG A 63 3.31 14.18 -10.61
C ARG A 63 4.47 14.81 -11.37
N ARG A 64 5.24 14.01 -12.11
CA ARG A 64 6.44 14.46 -12.82
C ARG A 64 6.15 15.50 -13.90
N ARG A 65 5.03 15.34 -14.62
CA ARG A 65 4.65 16.19 -15.75
C ARG A 65 3.74 17.37 -15.41
N CYS A 66 3.17 17.41 -14.19
CA CYS A 66 2.29 18.48 -13.73
C CYS A 66 2.59 18.80 -12.27
N LYS A 67 3.23 19.94 -12.03
CA LYS A 67 3.69 20.34 -10.69
C LYS A 67 2.58 20.62 -9.69
N ASN A 68 1.34 20.84 -10.13
CA ASN A 68 0.16 21.08 -9.29
C ASN A 68 -0.66 19.82 -8.99
N VAL A 69 -0.18 18.64 -9.38
CA VAL A 69 -0.86 17.35 -9.15
C VAL A 69 -0.02 16.48 -8.23
N PHE A 70 -0.65 15.98 -7.18
CA PHE A 70 -0.06 15.05 -6.22
C PHE A 70 -0.89 13.78 -6.14
N GLY A 71 -0.27 12.67 -5.77
CA GLY A 71 -0.93 11.42 -5.55
C GLY A 71 -0.72 10.91 -4.12
N ILE A 72 -1.74 10.25 -3.58
CA ILE A 72 -1.66 9.60 -2.26
C ILE A 72 -2.49 8.33 -2.26
N GLY A 73 -2.02 7.32 -1.54
CA GLY A 73 -2.71 6.04 -1.36
C GLY A 73 -2.60 5.10 -2.55
N ASP A 74 -3.59 4.25 -2.69
CA ASP A 74 -3.58 3.10 -3.59
C ASP A 74 -3.46 3.44 -5.07
N ILE A 75 -3.81 4.67 -5.43
CA ILE A 75 -3.77 5.15 -6.82
C ILE A 75 -2.35 5.30 -7.37
N ASN A 76 -1.36 5.48 -6.51
CA ASN A 76 0.00 5.82 -6.91
C ASN A 76 0.73 4.65 -7.58
N GLY A 77 1.44 4.97 -8.66
CA GLY A 77 2.43 4.09 -9.27
C GLY A 77 3.77 4.18 -8.53
N THR A 78 3.80 3.60 -7.33
CA THR A 78 4.99 3.51 -6.47
C THR A 78 5.32 2.04 -6.19
N PRO A 79 6.57 1.70 -5.85
CA PRO A 79 6.99 0.30 -5.64
C PRO A 79 6.21 -0.42 -4.56
N ARG A 80 5.79 0.30 -3.53
CA ARG A 80 5.05 -0.20 -2.37
C ARG A 80 4.09 0.89 -1.86
N GLY A 81 3.32 0.59 -0.80
CA GLY A 81 2.58 1.63 -0.12
C GLY A 81 1.11 1.71 -0.50
N LYS A 82 0.43 0.57 -0.54
CA LYS A 82 -1.02 0.51 -0.75
C LYS A 82 -1.74 0.05 0.53
N THR A 83 -1.43 0.75 1.65
CA THR A 83 -2.04 0.50 2.96
C THR A 83 -2.46 1.82 3.62
N ALA A 84 -3.41 1.75 4.55
CA ALA A 84 -3.84 2.93 5.33
C ALA A 84 -2.69 3.53 6.14
N ALA A 85 -1.77 2.70 6.66
CA ALA A 85 -0.58 3.15 7.37
C ALA A 85 0.35 3.98 6.47
N THR A 86 0.51 3.56 5.21
CA THR A 86 1.23 4.33 4.19
C THR A 86 0.60 5.70 3.96
N VAL A 87 -0.73 5.75 3.81
CA VAL A 87 -1.44 7.02 3.62
C VAL A 87 -1.23 7.95 4.80
N LYS A 88 -1.31 7.43 6.03
CA LYS A 88 -1.08 8.22 7.25
C LYS A 88 0.32 8.88 7.27
N LYS A 89 1.35 8.16 6.82
CA LYS A 89 2.73 8.69 6.75
C LYS A 89 2.96 9.58 5.53
N ALA A 90 2.31 9.31 4.41
CA ALA A 90 2.44 10.08 3.18
C ALA A 90 1.67 11.40 3.21
N ALA A 91 0.55 11.48 3.93
CA ALA A 91 -0.31 12.67 3.97
C ALA A 91 0.42 13.94 4.42
N PRO A 92 1.22 13.95 5.51
CA PRO A 92 1.98 15.13 5.89
C PRO A 92 2.98 15.58 4.80
N VAL A 93 3.62 14.64 4.12
CA VAL A 93 4.56 14.93 3.03
C VAL A 93 3.85 15.61 1.88
N VAL A 94 2.69 15.07 1.45
CA VAL A 94 1.88 15.67 0.38
C VAL A 94 1.37 17.04 0.79
N ALA A 95 0.86 17.21 2.01
CA ALA A 95 0.35 18.48 2.51
C ALA A 95 1.45 19.56 2.53
N HIS A 96 2.63 19.23 3.05
CA HIS A 96 3.78 20.11 3.05
C HIS A 96 4.19 20.50 1.62
N ASN A 97 4.41 19.53 0.75
CA ASN A 97 4.84 19.75 -0.62
C ASN A 97 3.82 20.55 -1.43
N LEU A 98 2.52 20.32 -1.23
CA LEU A 98 1.46 21.10 -1.84
C LEU A 98 1.53 22.57 -1.40
N THR A 99 1.74 22.82 -0.10
CA THR A 99 1.92 24.18 0.44
C THR A 99 3.15 24.87 -0.17
N GLN A 100 4.26 24.14 -0.36
CA GLN A 100 5.43 24.69 -1.03
C GLN A 100 5.10 25.11 -2.47
N VAL A 101 4.43 24.25 -3.23
CA VAL A 101 4.06 24.56 -4.63
C VAL A 101 3.09 25.75 -4.72
N ILE A 102 2.12 25.85 -3.81
CA ILE A 102 1.22 27.01 -3.71
C ILE A 102 2.03 28.31 -3.47
N ALA A 103 3.06 28.22 -2.62
CA ALA A 103 3.99 29.33 -2.35
C ALA A 103 5.06 29.52 -3.43
N ARG A 104 4.94 28.85 -4.60
CA ARG A 104 5.90 28.87 -5.72
C ARG A 104 7.31 28.41 -5.34
N ARG A 105 7.43 27.48 -4.40
CA ARG A 105 8.66 26.81 -4.00
C ARG A 105 8.67 25.36 -4.48
N GLU A 106 9.85 24.76 -4.56
CA GLU A 106 9.97 23.35 -4.94
C GLU A 106 9.62 22.44 -3.74
N PRO A 107 9.04 21.25 -3.99
CA PRO A 107 8.74 20.24 -2.97
C PRO A 107 10.05 19.72 -2.33
N ASP A 108 10.18 19.81 -1.02
CA ASP A 108 11.37 19.41 -0.27
C ASP A 108 11.13 18.27 0.74
N ALA A 109 9.90 18.02 1.14
CA ALA A 109 9.58 16.86 1.97
C ALA A 109 9.66 15.55 1.17
N ARG A 110 10.15 14.49 1.82
CA ARG A 110 10.40 13.18 1.21
C ARG A 110 9.67 12.07 1.94
N PHE A 111 9.01 11.23 1.18
CA PHE A 111 8.38 10.00 1.65
C PHE A 111 9.32 8.82 1.36
N ASP A 112 9.55 7.98 2.35
CA ASP A 112 10.47 6.84 2.30
C ASP A 112 9.82 5.54 1.82
N GLY A 113 8.50 5.54 1.63
CA GLY A 113 7.75 4.34 1.24
C GLY A 113 7.29 3.48 2.40
N TYR A 114 7.29 4.03 3.62
CA TYR A 114 6.79 3.31 4.79
C TYR A 114 5.49 2.58 4.50
N THR A 115 5.48 1.31 4.83
CA THR A 115 4.36 0.40 4.62
C THR A 115 4.25 -0.53 5.80
N SER A 116 3.04 -0.76 6.30
CA SER A 116 2.77 -1.72 7.37
C SER A 116 1.79 -2.78 6.89
N TYR A 117 2.16 -4.03 7.09
CA TYR A 117 1.34 -5.21 6.85
C TYR A 117 1.20 -6.04 8.13
N PRO A 118 0.19 -5.77 8.94
CA PRO A 118 -0.11 -6.64 10.06
C PRO A 118 -0.62 -8.00 9.54
N LEU A 119 -0.04 -9.07 10.05
CA LEU A 119 -0.38 -10.42 9.70
C LEU A 119 -0.90 -11.15 10.94
N ILE A 120 -2.21 -11.38 11.00
CA ILE A 120 -2.81 -12.23 12.04
C ILE A 120 -2.49 -13.69 11.68
N VAL A 121 -1.71 -14.35 12.52
CA VAL A 121 -1.29 -15.74 12.34
C VAL A 121 -2.31 -16.70 12.92
N ARG A 122 -2.82 -16.38 14.11
CA ARG A 122 -3.87 -17.11 14.82
C ARG A 122 -4.49 -16.22 15.87
N GLU A 123 -5.52 -16.69 16.56
CA GLU A 123 -6.06 -16.00 17.72
C GLU A 123 -4.95 -15.77 18.77
N GLY A 124 -4.86 -14.56 19.29
CA GLY A 124 -3.83 -14.15 20.24
C GLY A 124 -2.43 -13.97 19.65
N SER A 125 -2.25 -14.01 18.32
CA SER A 125 -0.93 -13.93 17.73
C SER A 125 -0.96 -13.21 16.37
N ALA A 126 -0.14 -12.14 16.25
CA ALA A 126 0.08 -11.42 15.00
C ALA A 126 1.55 -10.99 14.86
N MET A 127 1.95 -10.71 13.63
CA MET A 127 3.21 -10.05 13.29
C MET A 127 2.89 -8.65 12.77
N LEU A 128 3.69 -7.65 13.15
CA LEU A 128 3.57 -6.28 12.65
C LEU A 128 4.76 -5.98 11.74
N ILE A 129 4.61 -6.28 10.46
CA ILE A 129 5.69 -6.15 9.48
C ILE A 129 5.64 -4.75 8.89
N GLU A 130 6.69 -3.97 9.15
CA GLU A 130 6.82 -2.58 8.72
C GLU A 130 8.15 -2.38 8.00
N PHE A 131 8.11 -1.73 6.83
CA PHE A 131 9.29 -1.53 6.00
C PHE A 131 9.16 -0.31 5.08
N ASP A 132 10.28 0.14 4.55
CA ASP A 132 10.39 1.22 3.56
C ASP A 132 10.39 0.70 2.11
N TYR A 133 10.68 1.59 1.12
CA TYR A 133 10.77 1.23 -0.29
C TYR A 133 11.85 0.19 -0.59
N ASP A 134 12.94 0.19 0.14
CA ASP A 134 14.07 -0.72 -0.07
C ASP A 134 13.88 -2.06 0.66
N GLY A 135 12.78 -2.18 1.42
CA GLY A 135 12.48 -3.39 2.20
C GLY A 135 13.21 -3.44 3.54
N LYS A 136 13.83 -2.34 3.95
CA LYS A 136 14.43 -2.23 5.26
C LYS A 136 13.33 -2.16 6.32
N LEU A 137 13.45 -2.97 7.36
CA LEU A 137 12.52 -2.96 8.49
C LEU A 137 12.58 -1.62 9.21
N THR A 138 11.40 -1.01 9.40
CA THR A 138 11.22 0.30 10.03
C THR A 138 10.14 0.25 11.11
N PRO A 139 10.36 -0.55 12.19
CA PRO A 139 9.34 -0.75 13.21
C PRO A 139 8.97 0.57 13.90
N SER A 140 7.66 0.86 13.94
CA SER A 140 7.14 2.03 14.66
C SER A 140 7.08 1.83 16.17
N LEU A 141 7.14 0.58 16.63
CA LEU A 141 7.15 0.19 18.03
C LEU A 141 8.43 -0.58 18.38
N PRO A 142 9.40 0.05 19.06
CA PRO A 142 10.68 -0.60 19.37
C PRO A 142 10.59 -1.87 20.22
N MET A 143 9.46 -2.06 20.93
CA MET A 143 9.24 -3.24 21.78
C MET A 143 8.68 -4.44 21.03
N ILE A 144 8.30 -4.29 19.77
CA ILE A 144 7.74 -5.37 18.93
C ILE A 144 8.75 -5.69 17.85
N ASP A 145 9.30 -6.90 17.90
CA ASP A 145 10.10 -7.42 16.78
C ASP A 145 9.15 -7.70 15.60
N PRO A 146 9.32 -7.03 14.45
CA PRO A 146 8.41 -7.18 13.30
C PRO A 146 8.43 -8.58 12.69
N LEU A 147 9.48 -9.37 12.95
CA LEU A 147 9.64 -10.73 12.44
C LEU A 147 9.16 -11.80 13.43
N GLN A 148 8.70 -11.41 14.59
CA GLN A 148 8.22 -12.34 15.61
C GLN A 148 6.72 -12.20 15.86
N GLN A 149 6.10 -13.33 16.19
CA GLN A 149 4.71 -13.35 16.62
C GLN A 149 4.56 -12.71 17.99
N SER A 150 3.58 -11.83 18.15
CA SER A 150 3.34 -11.08 19.38
C SER A 150 1.85 -11.02 19.72
N TYR A 151 1.54 -11.29 21.00
CA TYR A 151 0.19 -11.07 21.52
C TYR A 151 -0.17 -9.57 21.53
N LEU A 152 0.81 -8.70 21.83
CA LEU A 152 0.61 -7.25 21.83
C LEU A 152 0.25 -6.74 20.42
N ALA A 153 0.94 -7.22 19.38
CA ALA A 153 0.61 -6.88 18.01
C ALA A 153 -0.83 -7.34 17.66
N TRP A 154 -1.23 -8.54 18.07
CA TRP A 154 -2.58 -9.04 17.88
C TRP A 154 -3.64 -8.19 18.62
N LEU A 155 -3.38 -7.83 19.87
CA LEU A 155 -4.30 -6.99 20.66
C LEU A 155 -4.49 -5.60 20.02
N MET A 156 -3.41 -5.02 19.51
CA MET A 156 -3.45 -3.75 18.76
C MET A 156 -4.32 -3.87 17.52
N GLU A 157 -4.13 -4.91 16.71
CA GLU A 157 -4.92 -5.14 15.51
C GLU A 157 -6.42 -5.29 15.80
N VAL A 158 -6.79 -6.15 16.74
CA VAL A 158 -8.20 -6.48 16.97
C VAL A 158 -8.94 -5.45 17.82
N ARG A 159 -8.24 -4.65 18.63
CA ARG A 159 -8.87 -3.71 19.58
C ARG A 159 -8.63 -2.24 19.22
N MET A 160 -7.44 -1.90 18.70
CA MET A 160 -7.05 -0.49 18.51
C MET A 160 -7.18 -0.02 17.08
N LEU A 161 -7.09 -0.90 16.07
CA LEU A 161 -7.14 -0.49 14.67
C LEU A 161 -8.45 0.20 14.30
N LYS A 162 -9.60 -0.34 14.71
CA LYS A 162 -10.91 0.26 14.41
C LYS A 162 -11.11 1.66 15.02
N PRO A 163 -10.87 1.89 16.32
CA PRO A 163 -10.98 3.25 16.88
C PRO A 163 -9.93 4.20 16.30
N ALA A 164 -8.71 3.74 16.02
CA ALA A 164 -7.69 4.54 15.35
C ALA A 164 -8.13 4.98 13.95
N TYR A 165 -8.67 4.06 13.14
CA TYR A 165 -9.20 4.35 11.82
C TYR A 165 -10.34 5.38 11.87
N VAL A 166 -11.29 5.23 12.78
CA VAL A 166 -12.38 6.20 12.98
C VAL A 166 -11.84 7.57 13.40
N SER A 167 -10.76 7.62 14.22
CA SER A 167 -10.10 8.86 14.61
C SER A 167 -9.48 9.58 13.41
N VAL A 168 -8.79 8.83 12.55
CA VAL A 168 -8.22 9.36 11.29
C VAL A 168 -9.31 9.95 10.38
N LEU A 169 -10.43 9.24 10.19
CA LEU A 169 -11.55 9.73 9.40
C LEU A 169 -12.17 11.03 9.94
N LYS A 170 -12.06 11.27 11.25
CA LYS A 170 -12.50 12.50 11.91
C LYS A 170 -11.45 13.61 11.95
N GLY A 171 -10.30 13.40 11.29
CA GLY A 171 -9.18 14.34 11.34
C GLY A 171 -8.50 14.47 12.72
N ARG A 172 -8.70 13.49 13.60
CA ARG A 172 -8.10 13.43 14.95
C ARG A 172 -6.90 12.50 14.90
N VAL A 173 -5.76 13.01 14.48
CA VAL A 173 -4.50 12.24 14.35
C VAL A 173 -3.45 12.80 15.29
#